data_01f4d26420ff13acf9c907b2c73ec763
#
_entry.id   01f4d26420ff13acf9c907b2c73ec763
#
_cell.length_a   1.000
_cell.length_b   1.000
_cell.length_c   1.000
_cell.angle_alpha   90.00
_cell.angle_beta   90.00
_cell.angle_gamma   90.00
#
_symmetry.space_group_name_H-M   'P 1'
#
loop_
_entity.id
_entity.type
_entity.pdbx_description
1 polymer ?
#
loop_
_entity_poly.entity_id
_entity_poly.type
_entity_poly.pdbx_seq_one_letter_code
_entity_poly.pdbx_strand_id
1 'polypeptide(L)'
;MTDVFRPLFSSLRRRGLRVCLLMVCALSFFGGRAQTHVEHVLDMGRVALSYGDYITAISLFNRAIEARPYTAEAYYLRAAAKSSLEDYASAATDLNDAIRLNPFRSEFYALRAICRIHAKQYEDAVTDYGKVLSESPDDQTAQFNIAVCRLEQKQYPLADSLTDAFIRKWPTNVRAYLMKAQIKLLRRDTVSALHWMDSALVIRPNEAEAWDFKGRYALQKGQYALADSFLTQAVRNNANYADTYMARAQARHAQNRYSLALSDYDRVIELIPEHFVAHYNRGLLRTFIGDDNRALSEFDFVLKKEPNNTLARYNRAILRERVGQFAAAAADYSVLLRAYPHFTAGYAARAKCRRRIGDVRGALADESRVQRAQLDFFFNARRKSVKKVRKRSEHALEQYDQLIEEEVDSARTFITAYSGKVQNRKVDRVFLAPFRVIAAADTVSDHRSVLYLSVSGTLKEHKAEVSAEPGEMISADQLHKSLKSNAAVQRALFLAQEAARLPGDRADEALQLLEKAMQLQPNAAYLYYNKGCVLGAQGRLDEARGAFTKALSLDDRMAEAYYNRGVAALLDGRAADALPDLSRAGELGIYRAYNLIKQAKKTLQ
;
A
#
# COMPACT_ATOMS: atom_id res chain seq x y z
N MET A 1 -59.23 33.48 -57.10
CA MET A 1 -58.58 33.85 -55.82
C MET A 1 -57.47 32.89 -55.40
N THR A 2 -56.66 32.38 -56.30
CA THR A 2 -55.62 31.34 -56.02
C THR A 2 -54.21 31.74 -56.38
N ASP A 3 -53.98 32.95 -56.95
CA ASP A 3 -52.61 33.30 -57.38
C ASP A 3 -51.89 34.41 -56.64
N VAL A 4 -52.49 34.95 -55.55
CA VAL A 4 -51.89 36.04 -54.78
C VAL A 4 -51.07 35.55 -53.56
N PHE A 5 -51.25 34.30 -53.16
CA PHE A 5 -50.57 33.75 -51.93
C PHE A 5 -49.31 32.90 -52.16
N ARG A 6 -49.01 32.59 -53.44
CA ARG A 6 -47.78 31.78 -53.74
C ARG A 6 -46.45 32.46 -53.40
N PRO A 7 -46.23 33.76 -53.52
CA PRO A 7 -44.93 34.36 -53.23
C PRO A 7 -44.66 34.50 -51.70
N LEU A 8 -45.70 34.63 -50.84
CA LEU A 8 -45.49 34.77 -49.38
C LEU A 8 -45.04 33.47 -48.70
N PHE A 9 -45.60 32.34 -49.07
CA PHE A 9 -45.20 31.02 -48.54
C PHE A 9 -43.79 30.60 -48.96
N SER A 10 -43.34 30.96 -50.12
CA SER A 10 -41.99 30.68 -50.62
C SER A 10 -40.93 31.52 -49.91
N SER A 11 -41.24 32.74 -49.48
CA SER A 11 -40.32 33.62 -48.72
C SER A 11 -40.22 33.22 -47.25
N LEU A 12 -41.33 32.80 -46.62
CA LEU A 12 -41.35 32.28 -45.25
C LEU A 12 -40.59 30.94 -45.16
N ARG A 13 -40.78 30.04 -46.13
CA ARG A 13 -40.05 28.75 -46.17
C ARG A 13 -38.54 28.95 -46.36
N ARG A 14 -38.12 29.91 -47.21
CA ARG A 14 -36.69 30.28 -47.40
C ARG A 14 -36.10 30.98 -46.18
N ARG A 15 -36.85 31.80 -45.43
CA ARG A 15 -36.41 32.43 -44.17
C ARG A 15 -36.31 31.39 -43.06
N GLY A 16 -37.28 30.48 -42.88
CA GLY A 16 -37.24 29.39 -41.94
C GLY A 16 -36.05 28.46 -42.20
N LEU A 17 -35.79 28.09 -43.47
CA LEU A 17 -34.64 27.24 -43.83
C LEU A 17 -33.29 27.93 -43.53
N ARG A 18 -33.19 29.25 -43.75
CA ARG A 18 -31.97 30.04 -43.43
C ARG A 18 -31.76 30.15 -41.92
N VAL A 19 -32.83 30.32 -41.14
CA VAL A 19 -32.74 30.34 -39.66
C VAL A 19 -32.35 28.97 -39.11
N CYS A 20 -32.93 27.88 -39.64
CA CYS A 20 -32.52 26.51 -39.29
C CYS A 20 -31.06 26.24 -39.69
N LEU A 21 -30.62 26.67 -40.90
CA LEU A 21 -29.22 26.50 -41.32
C LEU A 21 -28.26 27.32 -40.46
N LEU A 22 -28.63 28.55 -40.08
CA LEU A 22 -27.84 29.38 -39.16
C LEU A 22 -27.82 28.80 -37.75
N MET A 23 -28.93 28.24 -37.24
CA MET A 23 -28.93 27.50 -35.97
C MET A 23 -28.07 26.25 -36.03
N VAL A 24 -28.14 25.48 -37.10
CA VAL A 24 -27.28 24.28 -37.28
C VAL A 24 -25.80 24.69 -37.40
N CYS A 25 -25.49 25.77 -38.13
CA CYS A 25 -24.13 26.30 -38.19
C CYS A 25 -23.66 26.86 -36.83
N ALA A 26 -24.52 27.55 -36.08
CA ALA A 26 -24.19 28.05 -34.77
C ALA A 26 -23.99 26.90 -33.77
N LEU A 27 -24.85 25.88 -33.77
CA LEU A 27 -24.71 24.68 -32.96
C LEU A 27 -23.44 23.88 -33.31
N SER A 28 -23.06 23.79 -34.59
CA SER A 28 -21.81 23.16 -35.00
C SER A 28 -20.57 23.98 -34.61
N PHE A 29 -20.67 25.32 -34.61
CA PHE A 29 -19.58 26.22 -34.19
C PHE A 29 -19.35 26.18 -32.66
N PHE A 30 -20.44 26.12 -31.88
CA PHE A 30 -20.35 25.94 -30.42
C PHE A 30 -19.89 24.51 -30.04
N GLY A 31 -20.37 23.50 -30.77
CA GLY A 31 -19.92 22.11 -30.59
C GLY A 31 -18.43 21.94 -30.93
N GLY A 32 -17.90 22.59 -31.96
CA GLY A 32 -16.50 22.52 -32.34
C GLY A 32 -15.54 23.12 -31.30
N ARG A 33 -15.91 24.26 -30.69
CA ARG A 33 -15.08 24.87 -29.61
C ARG A 33 -15.07 24.02 -28.32
N ALA A 34 -16.20 23.44 -27.95
CA ALA A 34 -16.27 22.53 -26.81
C ALA A 34 -15.48 21.24 -27.09
N GLN A 35 -15.44 20.79 -28.34
CA GLN A 35 -14.68 19.59 -28.74
C GLN A 35 -13.17 19.79 -28.66
N THR A 36 -12.67 20.92 -29.16
CA THR A 36 -11.24 21.26 -29.06
C THR A 36 -10.78 21.46 -27.63
N HIS A 37 -11.64 21.96 -26.74
CA HIS A 37 -11.30 22.14 -25.36
C HIS A 37 -11.14 20.78 -24.61
N VAL A 38 -12.04 19.81 -24.83
CA VAL A 38 -11.95 18.50 -24.15
C VAL A 38 -10.74 17.69 -24.67
N GLU A 39 -10.49 17.70 -25.99
CA GLU A 39 -9.30 17.06 -26.57
C GLU A 39 -8.01 17.66 -26.00
N HIS A 40 -7.94 18.98 -25.90
CA HIS A 40 -6.78 19.64 -25.28
C HIS A 40 -6.58 19.21 -23.80
N VAL A 41 -7.66 19.09 -23.02
CA VAL A 41 -7.59 18.59 -21.62
C VAL A 41 -7.12 17.15 -21.58
N LEU A 42 -7.59 16.30 -22.51
CA LEU A 42 -7.14 14.91 -22.63
C LEU A 42 -5.65 14.82 -22.97
N ASP A 43 -5.18 15.66 -23.92
CA ASP A 43 -3.76 15.71 -24.29
C ASP A 43 -2.88 16.17 -23.13
N MET A 44 -3.28 17.19 -22.39
CA MET A 44 -2.58 17.58 -21.16
C MET A 44 -2.55 16.43 -20.13
N GLY A 45 -3.65 15.71 -20.01
CA GLY A 45 -3.72 14.53 -19.13
C GLY A 45 -2.79 13.39 -19.58
N ARG A 46 -2.69 13.13 -20.90
CA ARG A 46 -1.72 12.17 -21.48
C ARG A 46 -0.28 12.57 -21.20
N VAL A 47 0.02 13.86 -21.33
CA VAL A 47 1.34 14.41 -21.01
C VAL A 47 1.66 14.20 -19.52
N ALA A 48 0.75 14.58 -18.62
CA ALA A 48 0.93 14.37 -17.19
C ALA A 48 1.13 12.88 -16.86
N LEU A 49 0.35 11.98 -17.49
CA LEU A 49 0.48 10.53 -17.35
C LEU A 49 1.87 10.04 -17.79
N SER A 50 2.39 10.55 -18.92
CA SER A 50 3.71 10.15 -19.44
C SER A 50 4.88 10.59 -18.53
N TYR A 51 4.73 11.71 -17.81
CA TYR A 51 5.69 12.18 -16.83
C TYR A 51 5.54 11.51 -15.45
N GLY A 52 4.53 10.64 -15.27
CA GLY A 52 4.25 9.97 -14.00
C GLY A 52 3.54 10.86 -12.98
N ASP A 53 3.02 12.01 -13.40
CA ASP A 53 2.15 12.84 -12.55
C ASP A 53 0.70 12.37 -12.67
N TYR A 54 0.46 11.22 -12.04
CA TYR A 54 -0.84 10.53 -12.09
C TYR A 54 -1.96 11.35 -11.43
N ILE A 55 -1.63 12.16 -10.45
CA ILE A 55 -2.58 13.00 -9.72
C ILE A 55 -3.13 14.10 -10.62
N THR A 56 -2.24 14.87 -11.27
CA THR A 56 -2.65 15.87 -12.25
C THR A 56 -3.40 15.23 -13.43
N ALA A 57 -2.95 14.06 -13.90
CA ALA A 57 -3.64 13.32 -14.94
C ALA A 57 -5.09 12.98 -14.56
N ILE A 58 -5.34 12.42 -13.36
CA ILE A 58 -6.69 12.11 -12.86
C ILE A 58 -7.55 13.37 -12.77
N SER A 59 -7.00 14.49 -12.27
CA SER A 59 -7.73 15.75 -12.20
C SER A 59 -8.18 16.25 -13.58
N LEU A 60 -7.29 16.16 -14.58
CA LEU A 60 -7.60 16.54 -15.97
C LEU A 60 -8.64 15.61 -16.60
N PHE A 61 -8.53 14.29 -16.38
CA PHE A 61 -9.51 13.34 -16.89
C PHE A 61 -10.87 13.48 -16.21
N ASN A 62 -10.92 13.83 -14.91
CA ASN A 62 -12.17 14.18 -14.23
C ASN A 62 -12.87 15.35 -14.95
N ARG A 63 -12.12 16.43 -15.24
CA ARG A 63 -12.65 17.58 -15.98
C ARG A 63 -13.13 17.21 -17.39
N ALA A 64 -12.41 16.32 -18.08
CA ALA A 64 -12.81 15.83 -19.39
C ALA A 64 -14.12 15.02 -19.30
N ILE A 65 -14.27 14.15 -18.29
CA ILE A 65 -15.48 13.35 -18.05
C ILE A 65 -16.66 14.24 -17.65
N GLU A 66 -16.45 15.24 -16.79
CA GLU A 66 -17.50 16.21 -16.42
C GLU A 66 -18.00 17.00 -17.65
N ALA A 67 -17.08 17.43 -18.52
CA ALA A 67 -17.45 18.14 -19.74
C ALA A 67 -18.10 17.24 -20.80
N ARG A 68 -17.68 15.95 -20.87
CA ARG A 68 -18.19 14.95 -21.84
C ARG A 68 -18.24 13.56 -21.23
N PRO A 69 -19.35 13.18 -20.57
CA PRO A 69 -19.50 11.87 -19.93
C PRO A 69 -19.49 10.66 -20.87
N TYR A 70 -19.55 10.87 -22.18
CA TYR A 70 -19.60 9.79 -23.19
C TYR A 70 -18.25 9.50 -23.83
N THR A 71 -17.16 10.11 -23.33
CA THR A 71 -15.82 9.92 -23.89
C THR A 71 -15.17 8.70 -23.27
N ALA A 72 -15.28 7.53 -23.89
CA ALA A 72 -14.73 6.28 -23.41
C ALA A 72 -13.22 6.38 -23.06
N GLU A 73 -12.47 7.13 -23.86
CA GLU A 73 -11.04 7.31 -23.69
C GLU A 73 -10.67 8.04 -22.39
N ALA A 74 -11.50 9.01 -21.94
CA ALA A 74 -11.27 9.72 -20.69
C ALA A 74 -11.31 8.77 -19.48
N TYR A 75 -12.27 7.84 -19.46
CA TYR A 75 -12.35 6.79 -18.42
C TYR A 75 -11.17 5.84 -18.50
N TYR A 76 -10.78 5.40 -19.70
CA TYR A 76 -9.62 4.53 -19.90
C TYR A 76 -8.32 5.18 -19.39
N LEU A 77 -8.07 6.43 -19.74
CA LEU A 77 -6.87 7.16 -19.33
C LEU A 77 -6.88 7.42 -17.82
N ARG A 78 -8.05 7.71 -17.22
CA ARG A 78 -8.18 7.82 -15.77
C ARG A 78 -7.92 6.48 -15.08
N ALA A 79 -8.44 5.39 -15.62
CA ALA A 79 -8.15 4.05 -15.14
C ALA A 79 -6.66 3.70 -15.21
N ALA A 80 -5.97 4.09 -16.28
CA ALA A 80 -4.54 3.90 -16.42
C ALA A 80 -3.76 4.65 -15.33
N ALA A 81 -4.14 5.90 -15.04
CA ALA A 81 -3.55 6.69 -13.96
C ALA A 81 -3.80 6.07 -12.58
N LYS A 82 -5.05 5.64 -12.29
CA LYS A 82 -5.42 4.96 -11.04
C LYS A 82 -4.70 3.62 -10.88
N SER A 83 -4.59 2.84 -11.95
CA SER A 83 -3.83 1.58 -11.96
C SER A 83 -2.35 1.81 -11.61
N SER A 84 -1.76 2.90 -12.11
CA SER A 84 -0.38 3.30 -11.77
C SER A 84 -0.22 3.74 -10.30
N LEU A 85 -1.30 4.19 -9.67
CA LEU A 85 -1.38 4.46 -8.22
C LEU A 85 -1.78 3.22 -7.42
N GLU A 86 -1.85 2.05 -8.05
CA GLU A 86 -2.27 0.76 -7.45
C GLU A 86 -3.76 0.73 -7.02
N ASP A 87 -4.57 1.70 -7.43
CA ASP A 87 -6.03 1.68 -7.19
C ASP A 87 -6.75 0.86 -8.26
N TYR A 88 -6.50 -0.44 -8.24
CA TYR A 88 -7.00 -1.37 -9.27
C TYR A 88 -8.52 -1.54 -9.25
N ALA A 89 -9.14 -1.46 -8.09
CA ALA A 89 -10.59 -1.63 -7.97
C ALA A 89 -11.36 -0.50 -8.65
N SER A 90 -10.95 0.74 -8.39
CA SER A 90 -11.56 1.91 -9.01
C SER A 90 -11.18 2.04 -10.49
N ALA A 91 -9.96 1.65 -10.86
CA ALA A 91 -9.55 1.56 -12.25
C ALA A 91 -10.44 0.57 -13.04
N ALA A 92 -10.75 -0.60 -12.45
CA ALA A 92 -11.66 -1.57 -13.08
C ALA A 92 -13.08 -1.01 -13.27
N THR A 93 -13.57 -0.18 -12.35
CA THR A 93 -14.87 0.50 -12.47
C THR A 93 -14.87 1.49 -13.64
N ASP A 94 -13.84 2.33 -13.75
CA ASP A 94 -13.68 3.23 -14.89
C ASP A 94 -13.63 2.48 -16.23
N LEU A 95 -12.96 1.33 -16.25
CA LEU A 95 -12.87 0.47 -17.45
C LEU A 95 -14.21 -0.19 -17.80
N ASN A 96 -15.08 -0.48 -16.81
CA ASN A 96 -16.45 -0.90 -17.10
C ASN A 96 -17.21 0.19 -17.84
N ASP A 97 -17.07 1.46 -17.42
CA ASP A 97 -17.69 2.58 -18.11
C ASP A 97 -17.07 2.80 -19.50
N ALA A 98 -15.75 2.71 -19.66
CA ALA A 98 -15.08 2.80 -20.94
C ALA A 98 -15.58 1.72 -21.92
N ILE A 99 -15.69 0.46 -21.49
CA ILE A 99 -16.18 -0.67 -22.29
C ILE A 99 -17.67 -0.51 -22.62
N ARG A 100 -18.49 -0.04 -21.68
CA ARG A 100 -19.90 0.25 -21.94
C ARG A 100 -20.09 1.29 -23.03
N LEU A 101 -19.21 2.31 -23.07
CA LEU A 101 -19.24 3.38 -24.08
C LEU A 101 -18.63 2.95 -25.42
N ASN A 102 -17.60 2.12 -25.40
CA ASN A 102 -16.97 1.57 -26.61
C ASN A 102 -16.46 0.15 -26.38
N PRO A 103 -17.27 -0.88 -26.70
CA PRO A 103 -16.93 -2.28 -26.46
C PRO A 103 -15.91 -2.88 -27.45
N PHE A 104 -15.51 -2.12 -28.48
CA PHE A 104 -14.65 -2.62 -29.57
C PHE A 104 -13.15 -2.32 -29.36
N ARG A 105 -12.77 -1.77 -28.21
CA ARG A 105 -11.39 -1.40 -27.91
C ARG A 105 -10.77 -2.46 -26.99
N SER A 106 -9.95 -3.34 -27.57
CA SER A 106 -9.29 -4.45 -26.85
C SER A 106 -8.39 -3.98 -25.71
N GLU A 107 -7.77 -2.81 -25.84
CA GLU A 107 -6.93 -2.24 -24.78
C GLU A 107 -7.69 -1.96 -23.46
N PHE A 108 -9.01 -1.71 -23.52
CA PHE A 108 -9.81 -1.52 -22.31
C PHE A 108 -9.94 -2.83 -21.52
N TYR A 109 -10.17 -3.93 -22.23
CA TYR A 109 -10.22 -5.26 -21.65
C TYR A 109 -8.83 -5.69 -21.13
N ALA A 110 -7.76 -5.39 -21.89
CA ALA A 110 -6.40 -5.72 -21.48
C ALA A 110 -6.03 -5.05 -20.14
N LEU A 111 -6.32 -3.74 -20.01
CA LEU A 111 -6.04 -3.02 -18.76
C LEU A 111 -6.96 -3.48 -17.62
N ARG A 112 -8.25 -3.77 -17.89
CA ARG A 112 -9.17 -4.30 -16.88
C ARG A 112 -8.73 -5.68 -16.40
N ALA A 113 -8.23 -6.54 -17.29
CA ALA A 113 -7.67 -7.82 -16.91
C ALA A 113 -6.46 -7.68 -15.97
N ILE A 114 -5.56 -6.72 -16.22
CA ILE A 114 -4.45 -6.41 -15.32
C ILE A 114 -4.98 -5.99 -13.94
N CYS A 115 -5.95 -5.08 -13.89
CA CYS A 115 -6.57 -4.66 -12.62
C CYS A 115 -7.19 -5.84 -11.87
N ARG A 116 -7.87 -6.74 -12.59
CA ARG A 116 -8.50 -7.95 -12.04
C ARG A 116 -7.49 -8.96 -11.51
N ILE A 117 -6.32 -9.12 -12.16
CA ILE A 117 -5.22 -9.94 -11.62
C ILE A 117 -4.76 -9.42 -10.26
N HIS A 118 -4.53 -8.11 -10.15
CA HIS A 118 -4.13 -7.50 -8.88
C HIS A 118 -5.23 -7.57 -7.80
N ALA A 119 -6.50 -7.62 -8.22
CA ALA A 119 -7.64 -7.88 -7.35
C ALA A 119 -7.87 -9.38 -7.07
N LYS A 120 -7.00 -10.28 -7.54
CA LYS A 120 -7.11 -11.74 -7.45
C LYS A 120 -8.38 -12.33 -8.12
N GLN A 121 -8.98 -11.58 -9.06
CA GLN A 121 -10.15 -12.01 -9.86
C GLN A 121 -9.68 -12.67 -11.15
N TYR A 122 -9.02 -13.82 -11.04
CA TYR A 122 -8.28 -14.44 -12.14
C TYR A 122 -9.17 -14.94 -13.27
N GLU A 123 -10.35 -15.50 -12.98
CA GLU A 123 -11.29 -15.99 -14.03
C GLU A 123 -11.84 -14.83 -14.86
N ASP A 124 -12.19 -13.73 -14.20
CA ASP A 124 -12.66 -12.53 -14.89
C ASP A 124 -11.56 -11.93 -15.77
N ALA A 125 -10.30 -11.96 -15.29
CA ALA A 125 -9.15 -11.52 -16.06
C ALA A 125 -8.91 -12.40 -17.30
N VAL A 126 -9.05 -13.72 -17.17
CA VAL A 126 -8.95 -14.66 -18.32
C VAL A 126 -10.06 -14.40 -19.34
N THR A 127 -11.27 -14.08 -18.88
CA THR A 127 -12.39 -13.72 -19.77
C THR A 127 -12.08 -12.44 -20.56
N ASP A 128 -11.52 -11.43 -19.91
CA ASP A 128 -11.11 -10.18 -20.57
C ASP A 128 -9.99 -10.42 -21.59
N TYR A 129 -8.96 -11.19 -21.22
CA TYR A 129 -7.91 -11.56 -22.19
C TYR A 129 -8.45 -12.41 -23.34
N GLY A 130 -9.48 -13.22 -23.11
CA GLY A 130 -10.19 -13.92 -24.19
C GLY A 130 -10.78 -12.95 -25.21
N LYS A 131 -11.31 -11.79 -24.77
CA LYS A 131 -11.76 -10.72 -25.68
C LYS A 131 -10.60 -10.09 -26.45
N VAL A 132 -9.48 -9.84 -25.80
CA VAL A 132 -8.27 -9.33 -26.48
C VAL A 132 -7.82 -10.32 -27.55
N LEU A 133 -7.76 -11.61 -27.25
CA LEU A 133 -7.32 -12.64 -28.20
C LEU A 133 -8.34 -12.89 -29.33
N SER A 134 -9.62 -12.56 -29.15
CA SER A 134 -10.60 -12.64 -30.23
C SER A 134 -10.34 -11.61 -31.34
N GLU A 135 -9.73 -10.46 -31.00
CA GLU A 135 -9.35 -9.41 -31.94
C GLU A 135 -7.89 -9.56 -32.42
N SER A 136 -7.02 -9.94 -31.48
CA SER A 136 -5.58 -10.11 -31.73
C SER A 136 -5.11 -11.48 -31.21
N PRO A 137 -5.29 -12.56 -32.00
CA PRO A 137 -4.93 -13.93 -31.57
C PRO A 137 -3.46 -14.12 -31.20
N ASP A 138 -2.58 -13.23 -31.69
CA ASP A 138 -1.14 -13.26 -31.47
C ASP A 138 -0.67 -12.29 -30.39
N ASP A 139 -1.61 -11.72 -29.58
CA ASP A 139 -1.22 -10.87 -28.47
C ASP A 139 -0.42 -11.66 -27.42
N GLN A 140 0.87 -11.37 -27.40
CA GLN A 140 1.84 -12.05 -26.52
C GLN A 140 1.54 -11.80 -25.05
N THR A 141 1.12 -10.59 -24.71
CA THR A 141 0.84 -10.20 -23.33
C THR A 141 -0.39 -10.92 -22.78
N ALA A 142 -1.45 -10.98 -23.59
CA ALA A 142 -2.69 -11.66 -23.20
C ALA A 142 -2.45 -13.16 -23.01
N GLN A 143 -1.76 -13.83 -23.93
CA GLN A 143 -1.46 -15.27 -23.81
C GLN A 143 -0.59 -15.57 -22.59
N PHE A 144 0.45 -14.75 -22.34
CA PHE A 144 1.31 -14.89 -21.17
C PHE A 144 0.53 -14.69 -19.86
N ASN A 145 -0.28 -13.65 -19.78
CA ASN A 145 -1.02 -13.34 -18.56
C ASN A 145 -2.15 -14.35 -18.26
N ILE A 146 -2.72 -15.01 -19.26
CA ILE A 146 -3.62 -16.15 -19.03
C ILE A 146 -2.87 -17.28 -18.32
N ALA A 147 -1.64 -17.59 -18.74
CA ALA A 147 -0.83 -18.61 -18.07
C ALA A 147 -0.49 -18.17 -16.62
N VAL A 148 -0.20 -16.88 -16.40
CA VAL A 148 -0.03 -16.30 -15.04
C VAL A 148 -1.29 -16.49 -14.20
N CYS A 149 -2.48 -16.17 -14.73
CA CYS A 149 -3.75 -16.37 -14.00
C CYS A 149 -3.93 -17.83 -13.57
N ARG A 150 -3.62 -18.79 -14.45
CA ARG A 150 -3.73 -20.21 -14.13
C ARG A 150 -2.69 -20.66 -13.09
N LEU A 151 -1.50 -20.06 -13.12
CA LEU A 151 -0.46 -20.29 -12.11
C LEU A 151 -0.93 -19.81 -10.73
N GLU A 152 -1.44 -18.59 -10.64
CA GLU A 152 -1.94 -17.99 -9.39
C GLU A 152 -3.15 -18.76 -8.81
N GLN A 153 -3.97 -19.35 -9.68
CA GLN A 153 -5.06 -20.26 -9.28
C GLN A 153 -4.56 -21.66 -8.86
N LYS A 154 -3.24 -21.88 -8.83
CA LYS A 154 -2.61 -23.17 -8.52
C LYS A 154 -2.99 -24.29 -9.50
N GLN A 155 -3.46 -23.93 -10.69
CA GLN A 155 -3.76 -24.89 -11.78
C GLN A 155 -2.45 -25.22 -12.53
N TYR A 156 -1.46 -25.77 -11.81
CA TYR A 156 -0.10 -25.98 -12.32
C TYR A 156 -0.02 -26.76 -13.62
N PRO A 157 -0.78 -27.87 -13.85
CA PRO A 157 -0.70 -28.60 -15.12
C PRO A 157 -1.17 -27.76 -16.31
N LEU A 158 -2.21 -26.94 -16.13
CA LEU A 158 -2.73 -26.07 -17.19
C LEU A 158 -1.76 -24.90 -17.46
N ALA A 159 -1.25 -24.27 -16.40
CA ALA A 159 -0.24 -23.21 -16.52
C ALA A 159 1.02 -23.74 -17.23
N ASP A 160 1.46 -24.95 -16.92
CA ASP A 160 2.62 -25.62 -17.53
C ASP A 160 2.40 -25.83 -19.04
N SER A 161 1.25 -26.35 -19.44
CA SER A 161 0.87 -26.57 -20.83
C SER A 161 0.75 -25.25 -21.63
N LEU A 162 0.12 -24.23 -21.05
CA LEU A 162 0.01 -22.90 -21.68
C LEU A 162 1.39 -22.26 -21.86
N THR A 163 2.27 -22.41 -20.86
CA THR A 163 3.65 -21.89 -20.94
C THR A 163 4.46 -22.63 -22.02
N ASP A 164 4.27 -23.95 -22.18
CA ASP A 164 4.91 -24.70 -23.28
C ASP A 164 4.42 -24.25 -24.65
N ALA A 165 3.12 -24.02 -24.80
CA ALA A 165 2.56 -23.47 -26.03
C ALA A 165 3.12 -22.07 -26.35
N PHE A 166 3.25 -21.24 -25.30
CA PHE A 166 3.82 -19.91 -25.41
C PHE A 166 5.32 -19.96 -25.83
N ILE A 167 6.14 -20.80 -25.20
CA ILE A 167 7.56 -20.95 -25.53
C ILE A 167 7.74 -21.43 -26.99
N ARG A 168 6.92 -22.38 -27.46
CA ARG A 168 6.97 -22.82 -28.86
C ARG A 168 6.73 -21.69 -29.85
N LYS A 169 5.85 -20.75 -29.51
CA LYS A 169 5.50 -19.63 -30.36
C LYS A 169 6.50 -18.47 -30.26
N TRP A 170 7.00 -18.21 -29.04
CA TRP A 170 7.95 -17.13 -28.74
C TRP A 170 9.19 -17.64 -27.97
N PRO A 171 10.09 -18.36 -28.65
CA PRO A 171 11.22 -19.03 -27.97
C PRO A 171 12.29 -18.09 -27.40
N THR A 172 12.24 -16.82 -27.74
CA THR A 172 13.18 -15.80 -27.21
C THR A 172 12.63 -15.04 -26.00
N ASN A 173 11.41 -15.33 -25.56
CA ASN A 173 10.81 -14.67 -24.42
C ASN A 173 11.29 -15.31 -23.10
N VAL A 174 12.29 -14.71 -22.48
CA VAL A 174 12.91 -15.20 -21.23
C VAL A 174 11.90 -15.35 -20.08
N ARG A 175 10.89 -14.46 -19.99
CA ARG A 175 9.88 -14.53 -18.93
C ARG A 175 9.12 -15.84 -18.91
N ALA A 176 8.90 -16.46 -20.06
CA ALA A 176 8.24 -17.76 -20.14
C ALA A 176 9.09 -18.89 -19.54
N TYR A 177 10.40 -18.84 -19.71
CA TYR A 177 11.33 -19.80 -19.10
C TYR A 177 11.41 -19.63 -17.59
N LEU A 178 11.41 -18.38 -17.10
CA LEU A 178 11.33 -18.10 -15.66
C LEU A 178 10.02 -18.59 -15.07
N MET A 179 8.88 -18.36 -15.74
CA MET A 179 7.58 -18.89 -15.33
C MET A 179 7.58 -20.42 -15.29
N LYS A 180 8.17 -21.06 -16.30
CA LYS A 180 8.29 -22.53 -16.36
C LYS A 180 9.09 -23.05 -15.17
N ALA A 181 10.21 -22.41 -14.86
CA ALA A 181 11.01 -22.73 -13.68
C ALA A 181 10.22 -22.55 -12.38
N GLN A 182 9.46 -21.46 -12.24
CA GLN A 182 8.59 -21.23 -11.07
C GLN A 182 7.52 -22.32 -10.92
N ILE A 183 6.86 -22.71 -12.01
CA ILE A 183 5.88 -23.83 -12.00
C ILE A 183 6.54 -25.12 -11.49
N LYS A 184 7.77 -25.43 -11.95
CA LYS A 184 8.49 -26.62 -11.50
C LYS A 184 8.84 -26.54 -10.01
N LEU A 185 9.25 -25.36 -9.51
CA LEU A 185 9.51 -25.14 -8.08
C LEU A 185 8.27 -25.38 -7.22
N LEU A 186 7.12 -24.80 -7.61
CA LEU A 186 5.85 -24.98 -6.88
C LEU A 186 5.40 -26.44 -6.86
N ARG A 187 5.83 -27.21 -7.85
CA ARG A 187 5.65 -28.68 -7.90
C ARG A 187 6.78 -29.47 -7.20
N ARG A 188 7.70 -28.78 -6.50
CA ARG A 188 8.88 -29.35 -5.82
C ARG A 188 9.87 -30.08 -6.73
N ASP A 189 9.83 -29.79 -8.02
CA ASP A 189 10.78 -30.30 -9.02
C ASP A 189 11.92 -29.30 -9.25
N THR A 190 12.83 -29.23 -8.30
CA THR A 190 13.92 -28.25 -8.31
C THR A 190 14.93 -28.52 -9.43
N VAL A 191 15.09 -29.78 -9.83
CA VAL A 191 16.04 -30.15 -10.89
C VAL A 191 15.58 -29.60 -12.24
N SER A 192 14.31 -29.83 -12.59
CA SER A 192 13.74 -29.26 -13.81
C SER A 192 13.70 -27.71 -13.75
N ALA A 193 13.46 -27.12 -12.57
CA ALA A 193 13.49 -25.67 -12.41
C ALA A 193 14.87 -25.09 -12.75
N LEU A 194 15.96 -25.71 -12.26
CA LEU A 194 17.32 -25.29 -12.60
C LEU A 194 17.57 -25.36 -14.11
N HIS A 195 17.17 -26.45 -14.77
CA HIS A 195 17.31 -26.60 -16.22
C HIS A 195 16.60 -25.46 -16.99
N TRP A 196 15.39 -25.05 -16.56
CA TRP A 196 14.67 -23.93 -17.17
C TRP A 196 15.35 -22.59 -16.89
N MET A 197 15.97 -22.41 -15.72
CA MET A 197 16.79 -21.22 -15.42
C MET A 197 18.05 -21.17 -16.29
N ASP A 198 18.71 -22.31 -16.53
CA ASP A 198 19.84 -22.40 -17.45
C ASP A 198 19.40 -22.04 -18.88
N SER A 199 18.23 -22.52 -19.31
CA SER A 199 17.67 -22.17 -20.61
C SER A 199 17.37 -20.67 -20.73
N ALA A 200 16.86 -20.03 -19.66
CA ALA A 200 16.68 -18.58 -19.59
C ALA A 200 18.00 -17.82 -19.75
N LEU A 201 19.08 -18.31 -19.11
CA LEU A 201 20.42 -17.71 -19.21
C LEU A 201 21.08 -17.90 -20.56
N VAL A 202 20.77 -18.98 -21.31
CA VAL A 202 21.21 -19.15 -22.70
C VAL A 202 20.62 -18.06 -23.60
N ILE A 203 19.35 -17.71 -23.38
CA ILE A 203 18.68 -16.66 -24.17
C ILE A 203 19.13 -15.26 -23.73
N ARG A 204 19.22 -15.03 -22.43
CA ARG A 204 19.65 -13.78 -21.83
C ARG A 204 20.66 -14.02 -20.73
N PRO A 205 21.96 -13.97 -21.02
CA PRO A 205 23.02 -14.23 -20.03
C PRO A 205 23.06 -13.26 -18.84
N ASN A 206 22.44 -12.09 -18.97
CA ASN A 206 22.36 -11.07 -17.93
C ASN A 206 21.02 -11.08 -17.16
N GLU A 207 20.27 -12.18 -17.21
CA GLU A 207 19.02 -12.31 -16.44
C GLU A 207 19.33 -12.47 -14.95
N ALA A 208 19.12 -11.38 -14.20
CA ALA A 208 19.50 -11.29 -12.80
C ALA A 208 18.75 -12.28 -11.91
N GLU A 209 17.47 -12.52 -12.20
CA GLU A 209 16.60 -13.41 -11.43
C GLU A 209 17.02 -14.87 -11.56
N ALA A 210 17.46 -15.28 -12.73
CA ALA A 210 17.96 -16.64 -12.95
C ALA A 210 19.28 -16.88 -12.18
N TRP A 211 20.17 -15.90 -12.14
CA TRP A 211 21.39 -15.96 -11.34
C TRP A 211 21.11 -15.97 -9.85
N ASP A 212 20.18 -15.13 -9.38
CA ASP A 212 19.76 -15.08 -7.97
C ASP A 212 19.20 -16.44 -7.52
N PHE A 213 18.33 -17.03 -8.33
CA PHE A 213 17.77 -18.35 -8.03
C PHE A 213 18.85 -19.44 -7.93
N LYS A 214 19.75 -19.52 -8.92
CA LYS A 214 20.87 -20.48 -8.90
C LYS A 214 21.75 -20.27 -7.67
N GLY A 215 22.00 -19.03 -7.29
CA GLY A 215 22.79 -18.68 -6.12
C GLY A 215 22.15 -19.15 -4.82
N ARG A 216 20.87 -18.92 -4.63
CA ARG A 216 20.13 -19.39 -3.45
C ARG A 216 20.04 -20.91 -3.38
N TYR A 217 19.84 -21.56 -4.53
CA TYR A 217 19.86 -23.01 -4.57
C TYR A 217 21.23 -23.56 -4.17
N ALA A 218 22.32 -22.99 -4.68
CA ALA A 218 23.68 -23.39 -4.30
C ALA A 218 23.93 -23.15 -2.80
N LEU A 219 23.42 -22.05 -2.24
CA LEU A 219 23.47 -21.75 -0.80
C LEU A 219 22.76 -22.84 0.01
N GLN A 220 21.54 -23.20 -0.36
CA GLN A 220 20.77 -24.26 0.29
C GLN A 220 21.47 -25.63 0.24
N LYS A 221 22.27 -25.89 -0.80
CA LYS A 221 23.07 -27.10 -0.93
C LYS A 221 24.43 -27.03 -0.22
N GLY A 222 24.73 -25.93 0.48
CA GLY A 222 26.03 -25.74 1.14
C GLY A 222 27.18 -25.44 0.19
N GLN A 223 26.91 -25.18 -1.08
CA GLN A 223 27.91 -24.86 -2.12
C GLN A 223 28.24 -23.36 -2.09
N TYR A 224 28.81 -22.89 -0.98
CA TYR A 224 28.96 -21.47 -0.66
C TYR A 224 29.78 -20.68 -1.70
N ALA A 225 30.82 -21.28 -2.28
CA ALA A 225 31.62 -20.61 -3.30
C ALA A 225 30.84 -20.39 -4.61
N LEU A 226 30.07 -21.39 -5.04
CA LEU A 226 29.17 -21.26 -6.19
C LEU A 226 28.04 -20.27 -5.90
N ALA A 227 27.48 -20.28 -4.69
CA ALA A 227 26.45 -19.34 -4.27
C ALA A 227 26.96 -17.90 -4.34
N ASP A 228 28.14 -17.58 -3.78
CA ASP A 228 28.75 -16.24 -3.87
C ASP A 228 28.98 -15.83 -5.33
N SER A 229 29.47 -16.75 -6.18
CA SER A 229 29.68 -16.48 -7.61
C SER A 229 28.37 -16.12 -8.32
N PHE A 230 27.34 -16.96 -8.21
CA PHE A 230 26.05 -16.75 -8.88
C PHE A 230 25.34 -15.50 -8.36
N LEU A 231 25.30 -15.27 -7.04
CA LEU A 231 24.71 -14.08 -6.44
C LEU A 231 25.48 -12.81 -6.80
N THR A 232 26.79 -12.92 -7.01
CA THR A 232 27.59 -11.80 -7.53
C THR A 232 27.21 -11.48 -8.98
N GLN A 233 26.94 -12.48 -9.82
CA GLN A 233 26.41 -12.24 -11.17
C GLN A 233 25.02 -11.61 -11.11
N ALA A 234 24.14 -12.08 -10.21
CA ALA A 234 22.82 -11.48 -10.00
C ALA A 234 22.93 -9.98 -9.67
N VAL A 235 23.77 -9.62 -8.71
CA VAL A 235 23.99 -8.21 -8.31
C VAL A 235 24.59 -7.38 -9.45
N ARG A 236 25.56 -7.92 -10.20
CA ARG A 236 26.13 -7.24 -11.38
C ARG A 236 25.11 -6.96 -12.46
N ASN A 237 24.13 -7.84 -12.62
CA ASN A 237 23.04 -7.74 -13.58
C ASN A 237 21.81 -7.02 -13.00
N ASN A 238 22.01 -6.21 -11.98
CA ASN A 238 21.01 -5.31 -11.38
C ASN A 238 19.95 -5.97 -10.48
N ALA A 239 20.26 -7.13 -9.89
CA ALA A 239 19.44 -7.67 -8.80
C ALA A 239 19.63 -6.84 -7.52
N ASN A 240 18.98 -5.67 -7.46
CA ASN A 240 19.07 -4.75 -6.32
C ASN A 240 18.03 -5.11 -5.25
N TYR A 241 17.93 -6.37 -4.89
CA TYR A 241 16.99 -6.88 -3.90
C TYR A 241 17.72 -7.16 -2.59
N ALA A 242 17.14 -6.73 -1.47
CA ALA A 242 17.70 -6.97 -0.13
C ALA A 242 18.04 -8.44 0.10
N ASP A 243 17.15 -9.34 -0.29
CA ASP A 243 17.34 -10.80 -0.12
C ASP A 243 18.52 -11.35 -0.93
N THR A 244 18.84 -10.82 -2.10
CA THR A 244 20.01 -11.24 -2.88
C THR A 244 21.30 -10.93 -2.12
N TYR A 245 21.38 -9.74 -1.52
CA TYR A 245 22.50 -9.36 -0.67
C TYR A 245 22.52 -10.18 0.64
N MET A 246 21.37 -10.45 1.25
CA MET A 246 21.27 -11.33 2.42
C MET A 246 21.83 -12.73 2.13
N ALA A 247 21.38 -13.36 1.03
CA ALA A 247 21.86 -14.68 0.62
C ALA A 247 23.37 -14.68 0.32
N ARG A 248 23.87 -13.62 -0.34
CA ARG A 248 25.30 -13.49 -0.62
C ARG A 248 26.13 -13.28 0.65
N ALA A 249 25.63 -12.48 1.59
CA ALA A 249 26.26 -12.29 2.90
C ALA A 249 26.38 -13.61 3.66
N GLN A 250 25.35 -14.45 3.66
CA GLN A 250 25.38 -15.78 4.26
C GLN A 250 26.42 -16.68 3.59
N ALA A 251 26.47 -16.71 2.24
CA ALA A 251 27.45 -17.48 1.51
C ALA A 251 28.89 -17.03 1.81
N ARG A 252 29.12 -15.72 1.94
CA ARG A 252 30.41 -15.12 2.28
C ARG A 252 30.82 -15.36 3.72
N HIS A 253 29.85 -15.29 4.65
CA HIS A 253 30.08 -15.64 6.04
C HIS A 253 30.53 -17.10 6.17
N ALA A 254 29.83 -18.03 5.53
CA ALA A 254 30.20 -19.45 5.54
C ALA A 254 31.60 -19.75 4.94
N GLN A 255 32.10 -18.82 4.11
CA GLN A 255 33.47 -18.85 3.56
C GLN A 255 34.50 -18.07 4.42
N ASN A 256 34.11 -17.58 5.61
CA ASN A 256 34.90 -16.69 6.47
C ASN A 256 35.31 -15.35 5.82
N ARG A 257 34.59 -14.91 4.77
CA ARG A 257 34.82 -13.63 4.09
C ARG A 257 34.03 -12.50 4.78
N TYR A 258 34.37 -12.25 6.03
CA TYR A 258 33.57 -11.41 6.94
C TYR A 258 33.42 -9.96 6.48
N SER A 259 34.48 -9.34 5.95
CA SER A 259 34.41 -7.96 5.45
C SER A 259 33.43 -7.79 4.28
N LEU A 260 33.41 -8.77 3.37
CA LEU A 260 32.48 -8.76 2.23
C LEU A 260 31.05 -9.06 2.66
N ALA A 261 30.85 -9.92 3.66
CA ALA A 261 29.54 -10.19 4.23
C ALA A 261 28.99 -8.95 4.96
N LEU A 262 29.84 -8.21 5.70
CA LEU A 262 29.44 -6.94 6.32
C LEU A 262 28.98 -5.91 5.29
N SER A 263 29.71 -5.75 4.19
CA SER A 263 29.32 -4.84 3.10
C SER A 263 27.96 -5.21 2.48
N ASP A 264 27.65 -6.49 2.37
CA ASP A 264 26.35 -6.93 1.89
C ASP A 264 25.24 -6.61 2.89
N TYR A 265 25.45 -6.85 4.20
CA TYR A 265 24.47 -6.44 5.22
C TYR A 265 24.30 -4.93 5.28
N ASP A 266 25.36 -4.15 5.10
CA ASP A 266 25.26 -2.69 5.00
C ASP A 266 24.35 -2.29 3.84
N ARG A 267 24.51 -2.97 2.69
CA ARG A 267 23.64 -2.71 1.53
C ARG A 267 22.18 -3.10 1.78
N VAL A 268 21.90 -4.18 2.48
CA VAL A 268 20.55 -4.56 2.89
C VAL A 268 19.91 -3.46 3.75
N ILE A 269 20.65 -2.93 4.72
CA ILE A 269 20.16 -1.89 5.62
C ILE A 269 20.00 -0.53 4.92
N GLU A 270 20.84 -0.21 3.92
CA GLU A 270 20.62 0.95 3.05
C GLU A 270 19.31 0.82 2.27
N LEU A 271 18.99 -0.36 1.76
CA LEU A 271 17.75 -0.63 1.02
C LEU A 271 16.53 -0.64 1.94
N ILE A 272 16.66 -1.27 3.10
CA ILE A 272 15.59 -1.43 4.10
C ILE A 272 16.16 -1.12 5.49
N PRO A 273 16.12 0.16 5.94
CA PRO A 273 16.73 0.56 7.20
C PRO A 273 16.17 -0.13 8.45
N GLU A 274 14.99 -0.71 8.36
CA GLU A 274 14.34 -1.41 9.47
C GLU A 274 14.42 -2.94 9.36
N HIS A 275 15.33 -3.47 8.54
CA HIS A 275 15.49 -4.91 8.31
C HIS A 275 16.15 -5.59 9.52
N PHE A 276 15.34 -6.04 10.48
CA PHE A 276 15.82 -6.52 11.78
C PHE A 276 16.77 -7.74 11.66
N VAL A 277 16.53 -8.67 10.71
CA VAL A 277 17.39 -9.84 10.49
C VAL A 277 18.78 -9.41 10.02
N ALA A 278 18.86 -8.41 9.14
CA ALA A 278 20.16 -7.88 8.69
C ALA A 278 20.92 -7.21 9.84
N HIS A 279 20.24 -6.43 10.68
CA HIS A 279 20.84 -5.86 11.89
C HIS A 279 21.33 -6.96 12.85
N TYR A 280 20.50 -7.98 13.10
CA TYR A 280 20.87 -9.10 13.96
C TYR A 280 22.11 -9.83 13.41
N ASN A 281 22.08 -10.23 12.14
CA ASN A 281 23.18 -10.98 11.51
C ASN A 281 24.46 -10.14 11.42
N ARG A 282 24.35 -8.84 11.12
CA ARG A 282 25.49 -7.91 11.15
C ARG A 282 26.05 -7.76 12.56
N GLY A 283 25.19 -7.72 13.59
CA GLY A 283 25.58 -7.73 14.99
C GLY A 283 26.36 -8.98 15.38
N LEU A 284 25.88 -10.16 14.98
CA LEU A 284 26.63 -11.42 15.17
C LEU A 284 27.99 -11.39 14.51
N LEU A 285 28.04 -10.95 13.25
CA LEU A 285 29.29 -10.90 12.50
C LEU A 285 30.30 -9.93 13.13
N ARG A 286 29.84 -8.76 13.61
CA ARG A 286 30.65 -7.80 14.35
C ARG A 286 31.17 -8.39 15.66
N THR A 287 30.35 -9.20 16.35
CA THR A 287 30.75 -9.95 17.54
C THR A 287 31.88 -10.93 17.22
N PHE A 288 31.82 -11.62 16.08
CA PHE A 288 32.83 -12.57 15.63
C PHE A 288 34.18 -11.89 15.36
N ILE A 289 34.18 -10.70 14.76
CA ILE A 289 35.41 -9.96 14.44
C ILE A 289 35.90 -9.10 15.59
N GLY A 290 35.20 -9.11 16.75
CA GLY A 290 35.59 -8.35 17.95
C GLY A 290 35.16 -6.88 17.98
N ASP A 291 34.28 -6.45 17.08
CA ASP A 291 33.72 -5.08 17.08
C ASP A 291 32.50 -4.99 18.01
N ASP A 292 32.77 -5.19 19.32
CA ASP A 292 31.74 -5.36 20.34
C ASP A 292 30.83 -4.15 20.50
N ASN A 293 31.37 -2.93 20.37
CA ASN A 293 30.59 -1.70 20.57
C ASN A 293 29.56 -1.50 19.45
N ARG A 294 29.95 -1.74 18.18
CA ARG A 294 29.01 -1.66 17.07
C ARG A 294 28.04 -2.84 17.08
N ALA A 295 28.47 -4.03 17.53
CA ALA A 295 27.59 -5.17 17.72
C ALA A 295 26.50 -4.89 18.76
N LEU A 296 26.83 -4.23 19.89
CA LEU A 296 25.86 -3.81 20.89
C LEU A 296 24.79 -2.87 20.31
N SER A 297 25.20 -1.90 19.49
CA SER A 297 24.26 -0.98 18.84
C SER A 297 23.26 -1.71 17.93
N GLU A 298 23.70 -2.78 17.25
CA GLU A 298 22.81 -3.59 16.42
C GLU A 298 21.76 -4.33 17.26
N PHE A 299 22.18 -4.99 18.35
CA PHE A 299 21.24 -5.70 19.21
C PHE A 299 20.33 -4.74 20.00
N ASP A 300 20.79 -3.53 20.32
CA ASP A 300 19.94 -2.49 20.90
C ASP A 300 18.86 -2.06 19.91
N PHE A 301 19.20 -1.92 18.61
CA PHE A 301 18.24 -1.64 17.56
C PHE A 301 17.19 -2.75 17.43
N VAL A 302 17.63 -4.01 17.35
CA VAL A 302 16.72 -5.16 17.26
C VAL A 302 15.77 -5.19 18.44
N LEU A 303 16.27 -5.02 19.67
CA LEU A 303 15.46 -5.07 20.89
C LEU A 303 14.55 -3.84 21.08
N LYS A 304 14.86 -2.73 20.45
CA LYS A 304 13.95 -1.57 20.37
C LYS A 304 12.73 -1.86 19.52
N LYS A 305 12.91 -2.63 18.45
CA LYS A 305 11.81 -3.03 17.53
C LYS A 305 11.07 -4.27 18.04
N GLU A 306 11.82 -5.24 18.54
CA GLU A 306 11.31 -6.51 19.06
C GLU A 306 11.76 -6.74 20.51
N PRO A 307 11.09 -6.13 21.49
CA PRO A 307 11.49 -6.22 22.89
C PRO A 307 11.52 -7.65 23.46
N ASN A 308 10.81 -8.58 22.83
CA ASN A 308 10.72 -9.97 23.26
C ASN A 308 11.71 -10.90 22.52
N ASN A 309 12.57 -10.37 21.65
CA ASN A 309 13.56 -11.18 20.94
C ASN A 309 14.62 -11.72 21.90
N THR A 310 14.49 -12.99 22.25
CA THR A 310 15.32 -13.64 23.27
C THR A 310 16.75 -13.88 22.79
N LEU A 311 16.94 -14.17 21.50
CA LEU A 311 18.28 -14.39 20.93
C LEU A 311 19.09 -13.09 20.93
N ALA A 312 18.49 -11.99 20.46
CA ALA A 312 19.14 -10.68 20.48
C ALA A 312 19.48 -10.25 21.91
N ARG A 313 18.58 -10.49 22.88
CA ARG A 313 18.81 -10.19 24.28
C ARG A 313 19.94 -11.02 24.87
N TYR A 314 20.03 -12.29 24.50
CA TYR A 314 21.09 -13.16 24.98
C TYR A 314 22.46 -12.74 24.42
N ASN A 315 22.54 -12.48 23.12
CA ASN A 315 23.76 -11.97 22.49
C ASN A 315 24.18 -10.62 23.10
N ARG A 316 23.24 -9.70 23.33
CA ARG A 316 23.53 -8.43 24.00
C ARG A 316 24.05 -8.63 25.42
N ALA A 317 23.48 -9.57 26.17
CA ALA A 317 23.95 -9.87 27.53
C ALA A 317 25.41 -10.37 27.54
N ILE A 318 25.75 -11.27 26.62
CA ILE A 318 27.13 -11.78 26.45
C ILE A 318 28.07 -10.62 26.09
N LEU A 319 27.70 -9.78 25.14
CA LEU A 319 28.53 -8.63 24.76
C LEU A 319 28.73 -7.63 25.90
N ARG A 320 27.65 -7.30 26.64
CA ARG A 320 27.70 -6.43 27.82
C ARG A 320 28.61 -6.99 28.90
N GLU A 321 28.61 -8.32 29.12
CA GLU A 321 29.55 -8.98 30.02
C GLU A 321 30.99 -8.80 29.49
N ARG A 322 31.22 -8.98 28.20
CA ARG A 322 32.56 -8.89 27.60
C ARG A 322 33.14 -7.46 27.64
N VAL A 323 32.29 -6.44 27.46
CA VAL A 323 32.72 -5.02 27.55
C VAL A 323 32.67 -4.47 28.98
N GLY A 324 32.40 -5.30 29.99
CA GLY A 324 32.42 -4.90 31.42
C GLY A 324 31.14 -4.23 31.93
N GLN A 325 30.07 -4.18 31.15
CA GLN A 325 28.77 -3.63 31.58
C GLN A 325 27.96 -4.64 32.40
N PHE A 326 28.54 -5.12 33.50
CA PHE A 326 28.01 -6.27 34.27
C PHE A 326 26.60 -6.06 34.82
N ALA A 327 26.26 -4.83 35.26
CA ALA A 327 24.92 -4.55 35.79
C ALA A 327 23.85 -4.69 34.68
N ALA A 328 24.12 -4.13 33.49
CA ALA A 328 23.22 -4.23 32.35
C ALA A 328 23.12 -5.66 31.80
N ALA A 329 24.24 -6.42 31.80
CA ALA A 329 24.25 -7.82 31.45
C ALA A 329 23.38 -8.66 32.41
N ALA A 330 23.52 -8.45 33.71
CA ALA A 330 22.70 -9.14 34.74
C ALA A 330 21.21 -8.82 34.59
N ALA A 331 20.86 -7.61 34.19
CA ALA A 331 19.47 -7.22 33.88
C ALA A 331 18.92 -8.00 32.66
N ASP A 332 19.67 -8.08 31.57
CA ASP A 332 19.29 -8.85 30.38
C ASP A 332 19.11 -10.33 30.68
N TYR A 333 20.10 -10.95 31.42
CA TYR A 333 19.96 -12.33 31.89
C TYR A 333 18.74 -12.52 32.78
N SER A 334 18.37 -11.54 33.60
CA SER A 334 17.20 -11.64 34.46
C SER A 334 15.89 -11.68 33.67
N VAL A 335 15.80 -10.96 32.55
CA VAL A 335 14.67 -11.03 31.62
C VAL A 335 14.61 -12.42 30.99
N LEU A 336 15.75 -12.93 30.49
CA LEU A 336 15.84 -14.26 29.89
C LEU A 336 15.44 -15.36 30.83
N LEU A 337 15.90 -15.30 32.09
CA LEU A 337 15.62 -16.32 33.11
C LEU A 337 14.18 -16.31 33.61
N ARG A 338 13.45 -15.21 33.45
CA ARG A 338 11.99 -15.19 33.62
C ARG A 338 11.27 -15.97 32.53
N ALA A 339 11.73 -15.81 31.27
CA ALA A 339 11.17 -16.54 30.14
C ALA A 339 11.59 -18.00 30.10
N TYR A 340 12.83 -18.29 30.52
CA TYR A 340 13.46 -19.64 30.52
C TYR A 340 13.99 -20.00 31.92
N PRO A 341 13.15 -20.42 32.86
CA PRO A 341 13.54 -20.69 34.26
C PRO A 341 14.53 -21.87 34.45
N HIS A 342 14.68 -22.73 33.45
CA HIS A 342 15.58 -23.87 33.45
C HIS A 342 16.91 -23.64 32.73
N PHE A 343 17.14 -22.43 32.20
CA PHE A 343 18.35 -22.09 31.48
C PHE A 343 19.55 -21.92 32.40
N THR A 344 20.24 -23.05 32.73
CA THR A 344 21.34 -23.12 33.70
C THR A 344 22.54 -22.25 33.31
N ALA A 345 22.89 -22.17 32.01
CA ALA A 345 23.98 -21.31 31.52
C ALA A 345 23.70 -19.83 31.82
N GLY A 346 22.45 -19.39 31.68
CA GLY A 346 22.03 -18.03 32.01
C GLY A 346 22.17 -17.71 33.50
N TYR A 347 21.87 -18.64 34.39
CA TYR A 347 22.14 -18.46 35.83
C TYR A 347 23.64 -18.34 36.13
N ALA A 348 24.48 -19.19 35.52
CA ALA A 348 25.93 -19.13 35.71
C ALA A 348 26.50 -17.78 35.20
N ALA A 349 26.08 -17.32 34.03
CA ALA A 349 26.49 -16.02 33.47
C ALA A 349 26.03 -14.85 34.35
N ARG A 350 24.77 -14.89 34.83
CA ARG A 350 24.24 -13.84 35.71
C ARG A 350 24.98 -13.84 37.07
N ALA A 351 25.29 -14.99 37.62
CA ALA A 351 26.07 -15.10 38.88
C ALA A 351 27.44 -14.44 38.74
N LYS A 352 28.14 -14.70 37.61
CA LYS A 352 29.42 -14.05 37.29
C LYS A 352 29.29 -12.52 37.23
N CYS A 353 28.27 -12.03 36.55
CA CYS A 353 28.00 -10.60 36.48
C CYS A 353 27.68 -10.00 37.85
N ARG A 354 26.86 -10.68 38.67
CA ARG A 354 26.49 -10.27 40.04
C ARG A 354 27.70 -10.18 40.96
N ARG A 355 28.62 -11.13 40.88
CA ARG A 355 29.89 -11.03 41.62
C ARG A 355 30.69 -9.80 41.29
N ARG A 356 30.76 -9.45 40.01
CA ARG A 356 31.49 -8.26 39.51
C ARG A 356 30.89 -6.94 39.98
N ILE A 357 29.59 -6.89 40.26
CA ILE A 357 28.91 -5.69 40.78
C ILE A 357 28.72 -5.70 42.29
N GLY A 358 29.26 -6.71 43.00
CA GLY A 358 29.18 -6.81 44.46
C GLY A 358 27.90 -7.44 45.00
N ASP A 359 26.97 -7.92 44.14
CA ASP A 359 25.76 -8.67 44.59
C ASP A 359 26.10 -10.13 44.91
N VAL A 360 26.81 -10.33 46.01
CA VAL A 360 27.27 -11.64 46.44
C VAL A 360 26.10 -12.56 46.78
N ARG A 361 25.04 -12.05 47.42
CA ARG A 361 23.85 -12.85 47.77
C ARG A 361 23.12 -13.37 46.55
N GLY A 362 22.90 -12.50 45.58
CA GLY A 362 22.28 -12.87 44.30
C GLY A 362 23.13 -13.85 43.50
N ALA A 363 24.46 -13.70 43.54
CA ALA A 363 25.39 -14.62 42.87
C ALA A 363 25.32 -16.03 43.47
N LEU A 364 25.41 -16.15 44.81
CA LEU A 364 25.30 -17.43 45.52
C LEU A 364 23.95 -18.14 45.30
N ALA A 365 22.84 -17.36 45.20
CA ALA A 365 21.54 -17.92 44.89
C ALA A 365 21.48 -18.52 43.48
N ASP A 366 22.07 -17.85 42.49
CA ASP A 366 22.16 -18.36 41.13
C ASP A 366 23.08 -19.59 41.03
N GLU A 367 24.24 -19.56 41.66
CA GLU A 367 25.18 -20.69 41.74
C GLU A 367 24.56 -21.92 42.36
N SER A 368 23.81 -21.75 43.46
CA SER A 368 23.07 -22.84 44.10
C SER A 368 22.03 -23.49 43.18
N ARG A 369 21.42 -22.70 42.28
CA ARG A 369 20.52 -23.23 41.25
C ARG A 369 21.27 -24.04 40.20
N VAL A 370 22.42 -23.54 39.73
CA VAL A 370 23.29 -24.26 38.79
C VAL A 370 23.75 -25.60 39.38
N GLN A 371 24.23 -25.59 40.63
CA GLN A 371 24.65 -26.81 41.32
C GLN A 371 23.51 -27.82 41.47
N ARG A 372 22.33 -27.37 41.88
CA ARG A 372 21.14 -28.25 41.96
C ARG A 372 20.80 -28.87 40.63
N ALA A 373 20.78 -28.08 39.55
CA ALA A 373 20.50 -28.60 38.22
C ALA A 373 21.55 -29.62 37.74
N GLN A 374 22.81 -29.42 38.11
CA GLN A 374 23.89 -30.39 37.79
C GLN A 374 23.73 -31.69 38.61
N LEU A 375 23.39 -31.59 39.88
CA LEU A 375 23.12 -32.77 40.74
C LEU A 375 21.88 -33.52 40.23
N ASP A 376 20.81 -32.83 39.92
CA ASP A 376 19.60 -33.45 39.37
C ASP A 376 19.89 -34.14 38.02
N PHE A 377 20.72 -33.58 37.19
CA PHE A 377 21.15 -34.21 35.95
C PHE A 377 21.97 -35.48 36.23
N PHE A 378 22.91 -35.43 37.18
CA PHE A 378 23.77 -36.56 37.56
C PHE A 378 22.97 -37.71 38.18
N PHE A 379 22.03 -37.41 39.08
CA PHE A 379 21.19 -38.44 39.74
C PHE A 379 20.14 -39.01 38.78
N ASN A 380 19.56 -38.20 37.88
CA ASN A 380 18.58 -38.65 36.91
C ASN A 380 19.20 -39.42 35.72
N ALA A 381 20.48 -39.17 35.40
CA ALA A 381 21.21 -39.98 34.41
C ALA A 381 21.39 -41.44 34.87
N ARG A 382 21.36 -41.70 36.17
CA ARG A 382 21.38 -43.07 36.75
C ARG A 382 20.02 -43.75 36.71
N ARG A 383 18.90 -43.02 36.64
CA ARG A 383 17.54 -43.57 36.50
C ARG A 383 17.13 -43.56 35.04
N LYS A 384 17.15 -44.75 34.39
CA LYS A 384 16.81 -44.95 32.96
C LYS A 384 15.38 -44.56 32.53
N SER A 385 14.67 -43.72 33.28
CA SER A 385 13.25 -43.47 33.02
C SER A 385 12.80 -42.01 33.02
N VAL A 386 13.67 -41.03 32.84
CA VAL A 386 13.22 -39.65 32.64
C VAL A 386 13.14 -39.36 31.16
N LYS A 387 11.92 -39.40 30.61
CA LYS A 387 11.63 -38.85 29.30
C LYS A 387 12.20 -37.42 29.25
N LYS A 388 13.18 -37.18 28.39
CA LYS A 388 13.75 -35.86 28.13
C LYS A 388 12.65 -34.94 27.64
N VAL A 389 11.95 -34.29 28.52
CA VAL A 389 11.19 -33.08 28.17
C VAL A 389 12.18 -31.90 28.21
N ARG A 390 13.18 -31.91 27.34
CA ARG A 390 13.82 -30.66 26.97
C ARG A 390 12.74 -29.83 26.24
N LYS A 391 12.27 -28.81 26.92
CA LYS A 391 11.34 -27.89 26.27
C LYS A 391 12.03 -27.31 25.05
N ARG A 392 11.31 -27.29 23.92
CA ARG A 392 11.74 -26.80 22.59
C ARG A 392 12.38 -25.38 22.65
N SER A 393 12.03 -24.61 23.69
CA SER A 393 12.54 -23.27 23.99
C SER A 393 14.01 -23.21 24.46
N GLU A 394 14.55 -24.26 25.05
CA GLU A 394 15.96 -24.26 25.53
C GLU A 394 16.94 -24.56 24.37
N HIS A 395 16.51 -25.35 23.39
CA HIS A 395 17.27 -25.60 22.17
C HIS A 395 17.43 -24.34 21.32
N ALA A 396 16.43 -23.44 21.33
CA ALA A 396 16.52 -22.20 20.56
C ALA A 396 17.62 -21.26 21.10
N LEU A 397 17.89 -21.28 22.41
CA LEU A 397 18.97 -20.49 22.99
C LEU A 397 20.36 -21.08 22.76
N GLU A 398 20.47 -22.38 22.46
CA GLU A 398 21.73 -23.03 22.09
C GLU A 398 22.21 -22.60 20.69
N GLN A 399 21.34 -22.00 19.87
CA GLN A 399 21.61 -21.52 18.51
C GLN A 399 21.81 -19.98 18.45
N TYR A 400 22.16 -19.36 19.58
CA TYR A 400 22.30 -17.91 19.69
C TYR A 400 23.37 -17.28 18.80
N ASP A 401 24.34 -18.08 18.37
CA ASP A 401 25.47 -17.71 17.50
C ASP A 401 25.24 -18.04 16.02
N GLN A 402 24.09 -18.61 15.69
CA GLN A 402 23.73 -18.90 14.29
C GLN A 402 23.06 -17.69 13.65
N LEU A 403 23.37 -17.49 12.37
CA LEU A 403 22.66 -16.51 11.56
C LEU A 403 21.18 -16.89 11.46
N ILE A 404 20.31 -15.91 11.56
CA ILE A 404 18.90 -16.10 11.26
C ILE A 404 18.77 -16.24 9.74
N GLU A 405 18.30 -17.41 9.31
CA GLU A 405 17.89 -17.62 7.92
C GLU A 405 16.48 -17.05 7.79
N GLU A 406 16.30 -16.14 6.86
CA GLU A 406 14.98 -15.71 6.46
C GLU A 406 14.36 -16.81 5.60
N GLU A 407 13.15 -17.27 5.94
CA GLU A 407 12.38 -18.10 5.01
C GLU A 407 12.14 -17.27 3.77
N VAL A 408 12.88 -17.58 2.71
CA VAL A 408 12.73 -16.93 1.43
C VAL A 408 11.34 -17.28 0.92
N ASP A 409 10.48 -16.27 0.81
CA ASP A 409 9.22 -16.44 0.12
C ASP A 409 9.53 -16.87 -1.33
N SER A 410 9.42 -18.18 -1.56
CA SER A 410 9.69 -18.80 -2.86
C SER A 410 8.69 -18.38 -3.93
N ALA A 411 7.68 -17.60 -3.54
CA ALA A 411 6.63 -17.07 -4.37
C ALA A 411 6.88 -15.63 -4.79
N ARG A 412 8.12 -15.24 -5.15
CA ARG A 412 8.27 -14.00 -5.92
C ARG A 412 7.48 -14.13 -7.21
N THR A 413 6.35 -13.49 -7.22
CA THR A 413 5.53 -13.38 -8.42
C THR A 413 6.26 -12.50 -9.43
N PHE A 414 6.69 -13.10 -10.54
CA PHE A 414 7.24 -12.41 -11.72
C PHE A 414 6.14 -11.60 -12.44
N ILE A 415 5.29 -10.92 -11.67
CA ILE A 415 4.13 -10.22 -12.20
C ILE A 415 4.52 -8.79 -12.53
N THR A 416 4.46 -8.52 -13.80
CA THR A 416 4.05 -7.33 -14.51
C THR A 416 4.94 -6.09 -14.52
N ALA A 417 5.18 -5.65 -15.75
CA ALA A 417 5.84 -4.41 -16.16
C ALA A 417 5.10 -3.10 -15.78
N TYR A 418 4.05 -3.14 -14.95
CA TYR A 418 3.33 -1.95 -14.49
C TYR A 418 3.65 -1.68 -13.02
N SER A 419 4.82 -1.12 -12.75
CA SER A 419 5.10 -0.48 -11.46
C SER A 419 5.05 1.03 -11.64
N GLY A 420 3.92 1.64 -11.35
CA GLY A 420 3.82 3.09 -11.26
C GLY A 420 4.70 3.63 -10.13
N LYS A 421 5.47 4.69 -10.40
CA LYS A 421 6.19 5.42 -9.36
C LYS A 421 5.18 6.19 -8.51
N VAL A 422 4.72 5.57 -7.42
CA VAL A 422 3.94 6.30 -6.42
C VAL A 422 4.89 7.24 -5.68
N GLN A 423 4.52 8.51 -5.59
CA GLN A 423 5.21 9.46 -4.73
C GLN A 423 5.10 8.97 -3.28
N ASN A 424 6.18 8.38 -2.75
CA ASN A 424 6.24 7.84 -1.38
C ASN A 424 6.32 8.98 -0.36
N ARG A 425 5.24 9.71 -0.12
CA ARG A 425 5.10 10.54 1.07
C ARG A 425 4.48 9.70 2.18
N LYS A 426 5.15 9.62 3.34
CA LYS A 426 4.51 9.15 4.57
C LYS A 426 3.29 10.04 4.81
N VAL A 427 2.12 9.46 4.78
CA VAL A 427 0.88 10.16 5.09
C VAL A 427 0.37 9.60 6.41
N ASP A 428 0.26 10.47 7.40
CA ASP A 428 -0.32 10.11 8.68
C ASP A 428 -1.82 9.85 8.51
N ARG A 429 -2.34 8.85 9.24
CA ARG A 429 -3.78 8.52 9.27
C ARG A 429 -4.51 9.54 10.13
N VAL A 430 -4.64 10.76 9.63
CA VAL A 430 -5.23 11.88 10.34
C VAL A 430 -6.55 12.25 9.70
N PHE A 431 -7.57 12.47 10.53
CA PHE A 431 -8.86 13.01 10.08
C PHE A 431 -8.70 14.40 9.49
N LEU A 432 -9.47 14.70 8.47
CA LEU A 432 -9.68 16.06 8.01
C LEU A 432 -10.45 16.83 9.05
N ALA A 433 -10.13 18.13 9.18
CA ALA A 433 -10.78 19.00 10.14
C ALA A 433 -12.30 19.16 9.89
N PRO A 434 -13.07 19.48 10.93
CA PRO A 434 -14.46 19.86 10.78
C PRO A 434 -14.62 21.11 9.89
N PHE A 435 -15.72 21.22 9.20
CA PHE A 435 -16.04 22.43 8.44
C PHE A 435 -16.19 23.65 9.34
N ARG A 436 -15.54 24.72 8.96
CA ARG A 436 -15.64 26.04 9.60
C ARG A 436 -16.15 27.03 8.57
N VAL A 437 -17.01 27.91 8.97
CA VAL A 437 -17.32 29.12 8.19
C VAL A 437 -16.20 30.12 8.46
N ILE A 438 -15.40 30.44 7.45
CA ILE A 438 -14.26 31.34 7.57
C ILE A 438 -14.69 32.71 7.06
N ALA A 439 -14.46 33.77 7.84
CA ALA A 439 -14.62 35.14 7.35
C ALA A 439 -13.58 35.40 6.22
N ALA A 440 -13.95 36.22 5.24
CA ALA A 440 -13.16 36.48 4.03
C ALA A 440 -11.73 37.02 4.28
N ALA A 441 -11.40 37.40 5.51
CA ALA A 441 -10.11 37.91 5.92
C ALA A 441 -9.05 36.81 6.21
N ASP A 442 -9.45 35.56 6.43
CA ASP A 442 -8.53 34.47 6.76
C ASP A 442 -8.04 33.80 5.46
N THR A 443 -7.08 34.44 4.81
CA THR A 443 -6.65 34.07 3.43
C THR A 443 -5.60 32.95 3.36
N VAL A 444 -5.28 32.22 4.42
CA VAL A 444 -4.05 31.40 4.47
C VAL A 444 -4.28 29.95 4.87
N SER A 445 -5.33 29.26 4.54
CA SER A 445 -5.39 27.82 4.82
C SER A 445 -5.72 26.96 3.61
N ASP A 446 -4.99 25.84 3.49
CA ASP A 446 -5.15 24.77 2.48
C ASP A 446 -6.54 24.08 2.51
N HIS A 447 -7.44 24.50 3.39
CA HIS A 447 -8.76 23.92 3.61
C HIS A 447 -9.89 24.60 2.81
N ARG A 448 -9.56 25.47 1.88
CA ARG A 448 -10.54 26.33 1.17
C ARG A 448 -11.50 25.56 0.27
N SER A 449 -11.02 24.54 -0.42
CA SER A 449 -11.83 23.76 -1.35
C SER A 449 -12.95 22.98 -0.66
N VAL A 450 -12.69 22.54 0.56
CA VAL A 450 -13.53 21.66 1.37
C VAL A 450 -14.77 22.39 1.90
N LEU A 451 -14.56 23.56 2.49
CA LEU A 451 -15.64 24.39 3.04
C LEU A 451 -16.60 24.87 1.96
N TYR A 452 -16.06 25.15 0.82
CA TYR A 452 -16.76 25.68 -0.33
C TYR A 452 -17.80 24.71 -0.90
N LEU A 453 -17.43 23.44 -1.09
CA LEU A 453 -18.32 22.43 -1.67
C LEU A 453 -19.55 22.17 -0.80
N SER A 454 -19.41 22.09 0.52
CA SER A 454 -20.56 21.83 1.40
C SER A 454 -21.45 23.05 1.59
N VAL A 455 -20.86 24.25 1.68
CA VAL A 455 -21.64 25.49 1.73
C VAL A 455 -22.38 25.74 0.42
N SER A 456 -21.77 25.47 -0.74
CA SER A 456 -22.45 25.58 -2.04
C SER A 456 -23.55 24.54 -2.20
N GLY A 457 -23.40 23.32 -1.67
CA GLY A 457 -24.44 22.30 -1.60
C GLY A 457 -25.64 22.78 -0.79
N THR A 458 -25.40 23.24 0.43
CA THR A 458 -26.46 23.77 1.33
C THR A 458 -27.17 24.99 0.74
N LEU A 459 -26.45 25.86 0.05
CA LEU A 459 -27.03 27.04 -0.61
C LEU A 459 -27.86 26.67 -1.85
N LYS A 460 -27.48 25.65 -2.60
CA LYS A 460 -28.27 25.13 -3.73
C LYS A 460 -29.60 24.52 -3.29
N GLU A 461 -29.62 23.82 -2.17
CA GLU A 461 -30.86 23.27 -1.59
C GLU A 461 -31.87 24.35 -1.20
N HIS A 462 -31.40 25.55 -0.84
CA HIS A 462 -32.22 26.66 -0.41
C HIS A 462 -32.60 27.64 -1.55
N LYS A 463 -32.33 27.28 -2.82
CA LYS A 463 -32.60 28.14 -4.00
C LYS A 463 -32.06 29.58 -3.86
N ALA A 464 -31.03 29.77 -3.07
CA ALA A 464 -30.32 31.04 -3.09
C ALA A 464 -29.57 31.12 -4.44
N GLU A 465 -29.86 32.11 -5.26
CA GLU A 465 -29.14 32.37 -6.53
C GLU A 465 -27.71 32.82 -6.23
N VAL A 466 -26.89 31.90 -5.81
CA VAL A 466 -25.46 32.07 -5.75
C VAL A 466 -24.89 31.23 -6.87
N SER A 467 -24.75 31.83 -8.03
CA SER A 467 -23.98 31.29 -9.15
C SER A 467 -22.50 31.42 -8.85
N ALA A 468 -21.98 30.49 -8.04
CA ALA A 468 -20.55 30.38 -7.85
C ALA A 468 -20.07 29.16 -8.66
N GLU A 469 -19.11 29.38 -9.53
CA GLU A 469 -18.40 28.29 -10.18
C GLU A 469 -17.52 27.53 -9.19
N PRO A 470 -17.23 26.22 -9.40
CA PRO A 470 -16.34 25.47 -8.55
C PRO A 470 -14.97 26.15 -8.48
N GLY A 471 -14.59 26.69 -7.35
CA GLY A 471 -13.32 27.40 -7.13
C GLY A 471 -13.42 28.88 -6.76
N GLU A 472 -14.58 29.52 -6.84
CA GLU A 472 -14.75 30.89 -6.38
C GLU A 472 -15.09 30.97 -4.89
N MET A 473 -14.40 31.85 -4.17
CA MET A 473 -14.70 32.12 -2.76
C MET A 473 -15.99 32.95 -2.63
N ILE A 474 -16.99 32.41 -1.96
CA ILE A 474 -18.15 33.18 -1.57
C ILE A 474 -17.73 34.15 -0.44
N SER A 475 -17.92 35.47 -0.65
CA SER A 475 -17.66 36.43 0.40
C SER A 475 -18.59 36.22 1.58
N ALA A 476 -18.17 36.57 2.80
CA ALA A 476 -19.02 36.53 3.99
C ALA A 476 -20.32 37.34 3.79
N ASP A 477 -20.27 38.40 3.00
CA ASP A 477 -21.46 39.23 2.68
C ASP A 477 -22.43 38.55 1.72
N GLN A 478 -21.93 37.78 0.75
CA GLN A 478 -22.76 36.96 -0.15
C GLN A 478 -23.43 35.82 0.62
N LEU A 479 -22.68 35.17 1.52
CA LEU A 479 -23.18 34.14 2.43
C LEU A 479 -24.24 34.75 3.36
N HIS A 480 -23.99 35.92 3.93
CA HIS A 480 -24.89 36.64 4.81
C HIS A 480 -26.19 37.08 4.09
N LYS A 481 -26.08 37.54 2.85
CA LYS A 481 -27.25 37.89 2.02
C LYS A 481 -28.13 36.69 1.68
N SER A 482 -27.53 35.56 1.34
CA SER A 482 -28.26 34.33 1.01
C SER A 482 -28.89 33.64 2.24
N LEU A 483 -28.30 33.81 3.43
CA LEU A 483 -28.78 33.24 4.69
C LEU A 483 -29.82 34.12 5.42
N LYS A 484 -30.00 35.40 5.05
CA LYS A 484 -30.95 36.34 5.69
C LYS A 484 -32.41 35.88 5.67
N SER A 485 -32.77 34.92 4.84
CA SER A 485 -34.14 34.45 4.68
C SER A 485 -34.55 33.30 5.62
N ASN A 486 -33.63 32.66 6.35
CA ASN A 486 -33.98 31.53 7.22
C ASN A 486 -33.19 31.53 8.54
N ALA A 487 -33.84 31.97 9.61
CA ALA A 487 -33.27 32.06 10.96
C ALA A 487 -32.79 30.70 11.52
N ALA A 488 -33.46 29.60 11.15
CA ALA A 488 -33.05 28.25 11.57
C ALA A 488 -31.71 27.83 10.97
N VAL A 489 -31.49 28.15 9.69
CA VAL A 489 -30.21 27.88 8.99
C VAL A 489 -29.08 28.67 9.62
N GLN A 490 -29.29 29.98 9.89
CA GLN A 490 -28.28 30.80 10.54
C GLN A 490 -27.93 30.28 11.94
N ARG A 491 -28.95 29.90 12.72
CA ARG A 491 -28.74 29.35 14.06
C ARG A 491 -27.99 28.02 14.04
N ALA A 492 -28.33 27.14 13.11
CA ALA A 492 -27.62 25.86 12.94
C ALA A 492 -26.14 26.04 12.55
N LEU A 493 -25.86 26.96 11.62
CA LEU A 493 -24.47 27.30 11.23
C LEU A 493 -23.68 27.89 12.40
N PHE A 494 -24.30 28.78 13.19
CA PHE A 494 -23.65 29.34 14.37
C PHE A 494 -23.30 28.25 15.39
N LEU A 495 -24.23 27.35 15.70
CA LEU A 495 -23.99 26.23 16.62
C LEU A 495 -22.90 25.28 16.10
N ALA A 496 -22.87 25.02 14.80
CA ALA A 496 -21.82 24.20 14.18
C ALA A 496 -20.43 24.85 14.24
N GLN A 497 -20.36 26.19 14.10
CA GLN A 497 -19.13 26.95 14.28
C GLN A 497 -18.61 26.92 15.70
N GLU A 498 -19.52 27.15 16.67
CA GLU A 498 -19.18 27.04 18.09
C GLU A 498 -18.62 25.64 18.41
N ALA A 499 -19.31 24.59 17.97
CA ALA A 499 -18.88 23.22 18.16
C ALA A 499 -17.47 22.95 17.55
N ALA A 500 -17.19 23.49 16.35
CA ALA A 500 -15.90 23.32 15.67
C ALA A 500 -14.73 24.11 16.31
N ARG A 501 -15.04 25.06 17.20
CA ARG A 501 -14.04 25.86 17.94
C ARG A 501 -13.67 25.26 19.28
N LEU A 502 -14.49 24.35 19.80
CA LEU A 502 -14.23 23.74 21.10
C LEU A 502 -13.01 22.84 21.06
N PRO A 503 -12.13 22.91 22.06
CA PRO A 503 -10.98 22.02 22.17
C PRO A 503 -11.43 20.58 22.44
N GLY A 504 -10.53 19.60 22.19
CA GLY A 504 -10.87 18.18 22.24
C GLY A 504 -11.34 17.66 23.61
N ASP A 505 -10.94 18.31 24.71
CA ASP A 505 -11.39 18.02 26.08
C ASP A 505 -12.87 18.41 26.34
N ARG A 506 -13.46 19.26 25.47
CA ARG A 506 -14.87 19.67 25.50
C ARG A 506 -15.69 19.05 24.36
N ALA A 507 -15.29 17.89 23.88
CA ALA A 507 -15.93 17.23 22.74
C ALA A 507 -17.41 16.86 22.98
N ASP A 508 -17.80 16.53 24.21
CA ASP A 508 -19.20 16.23 24.54
C ASP A 508 -20.09 17.48 24.42
N GLU A 509 -19.57 18.63 24.76
CA GLU A 509 -20.27 19.90 24.56
C GLU A 509 -20.39 20.22 23.06
N ALA A 510 -19.36 19.97 22.29
CA ALA A 510 -19.39 20.09 20.83
C ALA A 510 -20.49 19.20 20.22
N LEU A 511 -20.62 17.96 20.69
CA LEU A 511 -21.65 17.02 20.24
C LEU A 511 -23.05 17.54 20.56
N GLN A 512 -23.28 18.09 21.78
CA GLN A 512 -24.55 18.68 22.15
C GLN A 512 -24.94 19.90 21.27
N LEU A 513 -23.95 20.74 20.92
CA LEU A 513 -24.18 21.86 20.02
C LEU A 513 -24.56 21.40 18.62
N LEU A 514 -23.87 20.37 18.11
CA LEU A 514 -24.18 19.77 16.82
C LEU A 514 -25.55 19.10 16.81
N GLU A 515 -25.95 18.44 17.88
CA GLU A 515 -27.31 17.86 18.00
C GLU A 515 -28.41 18.94 17.98
N LYS A 516 -28.22 20.05 18.67
CA LYS A 516 -29.12 21.21 18.55
C LYS A 516 -29.15 21.76 17.13
N ALA A 517 -28.00 21.82 16.45
CA ALA A 517 -27.94 22.26 15.06
C ALA A 517 -28.68 21.30 14.12
N MET A 518 -28.54 19.99 14.32
CA MET A 518 -29.23 18.96 13.53
C MET A 518 -30.76 18.97 13.76
N GLN A 519 -31.24 19.33 14.96
CA GLN A 519 -32.68 19.52 15.19
C GLN A 519 -33.23 20.68 14.35
N LEU A 520 -32.43 21.72 14.13
CA LEU A 520 -32.82 22.87 13.29
C LEU A 520 -32.67 22.55 11.79
N GLN A 521 -31.70 21.74 11.42
CA GLN A 521 -31.44 21.34 10.04
C GLN A 521 -31.09 19.84 9.92
N PRO A 522 -32.09 18.96 9.95
CA PRO A 522 -31.87 17.51 9.93
C PRO A 522 -31.28 16.96 8.62
N ASN A 523 -31.38 17.71 7.53
CA ASN A 523 -30.88 17.29 6.20
C ASN A 523 -29.58 17.97 5.80
N ALA A 524 -28.87 18.62 6.72
CA ALA A 524 -27.60 19.29 6.43
C ALA A 524 -26.43 18.34 6.60
N ALA A 525 -25.89 17.83 5.48
CA ALA A 525 -24.80 16.85 5.45
C ALA A 525 -23.57 17.27 6.27
N TYR A 526 -23.18 18.54 6.22
CA TYR A 526 -22.02 19.06 6.96
C TYR A 526 -22.13 18.92 8.48
N LEU A 527 -23.33 18.91 9.05
CA LEU A 527 -23.53 18.73 10.49
C LEU A 527 -23.17 17.30 10.93
N TYR A 528 -23.58 16.31 10.15
CA TYR A 528 -23.22 14.91 10.38
C TYR A 528 -21.75 14.67 10.14
N TYR A 529 -21.15 15.32 9.14
CA TYR A 529 -19.72 15.29 8.92
C TYR A 529 -18.94 15.82 10.13
N ASN A 530 -19.32 17.01 10.63
CA ASN A 530 -18.69 17.61 11.81
C ASN A 530 -18.85 16.72 13.06
N LYS A 531 -20.04 16.11 13.25
CA LYS A 531 -20.27 15.12 14.31
C LYS A 531 -19.29 13.94 14.18
N GLY A 532 -19.12 13.41 12.98
CA GLY A 532 -18.17 12.34 12.71
C GLY A 532 -16.73 12.74 13.01
N CYS A 533 -16.33 13.98 12.72
CA CYS A 533 -14.98 14.50 13.03
C CYS A 533 -14.73 14.55 14.55
N VAL A 534 -15.71 15.04 15.33
CA VAL A 534 -15.61 15.11 16.80
C VAL A 534 -15.52 13.71 17.39
N LEU A 535 -16.39 12.79 16.96
CA LEU A 535 -16.39 11.38 17.41
C LEU A 535 -15.08 10.66 17.05
N GLY A 536 -14.58 10.89 15.83
CA GLY A 536 -13.31 10.33 15.38
C GLY A 536 -12.11 10.81 16.21
N ALA A 537 -12.10 12.10 16.58
CA ALA A 537 -11.07 12.66 17.46
C ALA A 537 -11.10 12.05 18.88
N GLN A 538 -12.27 11.61 19.34
CA GLN A 538 -12.43 10.89 20.62
C GLN A 538 -12.08 9.39 20.52
N GLY A 539 -11.77 8.88 19.32
CA GLY A 539 -11.54 7.44 19.10
C GLY A 539 -12.82 6.60 19.03
N ARG A 540 -14.02 7.21 19.01
CA ARG A 540 -15.33 6.55 18.84
C ARG A 540 -15.55 6.21 17.37
N LEU A 541 -14.75 5.30 16.82
CA LEU A 541 -14.60 5.08 15.37
C LEU A 541 -15.87 4.57 14.70
N ASP A 542 -16.60 3.65 15.30
CA ASP A 542 -17.86 3.12 14.73
C ASP A 542 -18.96 4.19 14.65
N GLU A 543 -19.10 5.01 15.69
CA GLU A 543 -20.05 6.10 15.71
C GLU A 543 -19.67 7.20 14.70
N ALA A 544 -18.38 7.49 14.57
CA ALA A 544 -17.86 8.40 13.55
C ALA A 544 -18.19 7.90 12.14
N ARG A 545 -17.98 6.60 11.85
CA ARG A 545 -18.36 5.98 10.57
C ARG A 545 -19.85 6.08 10.30
N GLY A 546 -20.69 5.87 11.33
CA GLY A 546 -22.14 6.06 11.24
C GLY A 546 -22.52 7.49 10.86
N ALA A 547 -21.89 8.47 11.50
CA ALA A 547 -22.11 9.88 11.21
C ALA A 547 -21.66 10.27 9.78
N PHE A 548 -20.48 9.83 9.34
CA PHE A 548 -20.02 10.05 7.95
C PHE A 548 -20.93 9.35 6.93
N THR A 549 -21.42 8.15 7.24
CA THR A 549 -22.37 7.44 6.36
C THR A 549 -23.68 8.23 6.22
N LYS A 550 -24.17 8.83 7.31
CA LYS A 550 -25.34 9.70 7.25
C LYS A 550 -25.07 10.97 6.44
N ALA A 551 -23.89 11.59 6.61
CA ALA A 551 -23.48 12.74 5.78
C ALA A 551 -23.48 12.38 4.29
N LEU A 552 -22.90 11.23 3.91
CA LEU A 552 -22.85 10.75 2.53
C LEU A 552 -24.22 10.35 1.95
N SER A 553 -25.15 9.93 2.79
CA SER A 553 -26.54 9.70 2.34
C SER A 553 -27.29 10.99 2.00
N LEU A 554 -26.82 12.12 2.49
CA LEU A 554 -27.39 13.46 2.23
C LEU A 554 -26.62 14.20 1.12
N ASP A 555 -25.30 13.96 1.02
CA ASP A 555 -24.43 14.51 -0.04
C ASP A 555 -23.40 13.45 -0.44
N ASP A 556 -23.63 12.77 -1.54
CA ASP A 556 -22.77 11.71 -2.10
C ASP A 556 -21.50 12.24 -2.78
N ARG A 557 -21.32 13.56 -2.85
CA ARG A 557 -20.13 14.23 -3.39
C ARG A 557 -19.18 14.77 -2.33
N MET A 558 -19.46 14.55 -1.05
CA MET A 558 -18.63 15.04 0.04
C MET A 558 -17.34 14.21 0.15
N ALA A 559 -16.29 14.67 -0.53
CA ALA A 559 -14.99 14.00 -0.58
C ALA A 559 -14.39 13.74 0.79
N GLU A 560 -14.54 14.71 1.70
CA GLU A 560 -14.02 14.69 3.06
C GLU A 560 -14.69 13.62 3.92
N ALA A 561 -15.97 13.40 3.74
CA ALA A 561 -16.71 12.36 4.46
C ALA A 561 -16.25 10.95 4.02
N TYR A 562 -16.02 10.75 2.73
CA TYR A 562 -15.39 9.52 2.24
C TYR A 562 -14.00 9.35 2.83
N TYR A 563 -13.16 10.39 2.76
CA TYR A 563 -11.81 10.32 3.31
C TYR A 563 -11.81 9.97 4.80
N ASN A 564 -12.56 10.69 5.60
CA ASN A 564 -12.61 10.49 7.05
C ASN A 564 -13.24 9.13 7.41
N ARG A 565 -14.26 8.65 6.68
CA ARG A 565 -14.83 7.31 6.89
C ARG A 565 -13.81 6.23 6.58
N GLY A 566 -13.03 6.39 5.51
CA GLY A 566 -11.92 5.51 5.16
C GLY A 566 -10.81 5.53 6.21
N VAL A 567 -10.42 6.71 6.73
CA VAL A 567 -9.45 6.83 7.84
C VAL A 567 -9.95 6.13 9.10
N ALA A 568 -11.23 6.32 9.47
CA ALA A 568 -11.83 5.66 10.62
C ALA A 568 -11.78 4.12 10.47
N ALA A 569 -12.06 3.60 9.28
CA ALA A 569 -11.95 2.18 8.99
C ALA A 569 -10.49 1.66 9.11
N LEU A 570 -9.49 2.44 8.64
CA LEU A 570 -8.07 2.08 8.80
C LEU A 570 -7.60 2.07 10.25
N LEU A 571 -8.09 3.02 11.06
CA LEU A 571 -7.74 3.08 12.49
C LEU A 571 -8.38 1.93 13.27
N ASP A 572 -9.55 1.47 12.82
CA ASP A 572 -10.26 0.31 13.37
C ASP A 572 -9.74 -1.05 12.86
N GLY A 573 -8.68 -1.05 12.04
CA GLY A 573 -8.10 -2.27 11.47
C GLY A 573 -8.85 -2.85 10.27
N ARG A 574 -9.92 -2.22 9.79
CA ARG A 574 -10.77 -2.65 8.67
C ARG A 574 -10.25 -2.12 7.33
N ALA A 575 -9.04 -2.52 6.97
CA ALA A 575 -8.37 -1.99 5.78
C ALA A 575 -9.15 -2.24 4.47
N ALA A 576 -9.84 -3.38 4.36
CA ALA A 576 -10.65 -3.70 3.17
C ALA A 576 -11.82 -2.73 2.98
N ASP A 577 -12.49 -2.33 4.08
CA ASP A 577 -13.63 -1.39 4.05
C ASP A 577 -13.19 0.04 3.72
N ALA A 578 -11.94 0.38 4.02
CA ALA A 578 -11.39 1.70 3.78
C ALA A 578 -11.11 1.99 2.29
N LEU A 579 -10.77 0.95 1.50
CA LEU A 579 -10.30 1.13 0.12
C LEU A 579 -11.31 1.83 -0.80
N PRO A 580 -12.60 1.44 -0.84
CA PRO A 580 -13.59 2.11 -1.70
C PRO A 580 -13.79 3.59 -1.33
N ASP A 581 -13.81 3.89 -0.04
CA ASP A 581 -13.98 5.26 0.47
C ASP A 581 -12.79 6.15 0.12
N LEU A 582 -11.57 5.65 0.34
CA LEU A 582 -10.35 6.39 0.00
C LEU A 582 -10.22 6.61 -1.50
N SER A 583 -10.59 5.62 -2.32
CA SER A 583 -10.61 5.77 -3.76
C SER A 583 -11.59 6.86 -4.19
N ARG A 584 -12.82 6.83 -3.65
CA ARG A 584 -13.83 7.84 -3.96
C ARG A 584 -13.40 9.24 -3.50
N ALA A 585 -12.78 9.36 -2.34
CA ALA A 585 -12.21 10.62 -1.87
C ALA A 585 -11.12 11.15 -2.82
N GLY A 586 -10.25 10.26 -3.34
CA GLY A 586 -9.22 10.60 -4.31
C GLY A 586 -9.80 11.10 -5.64
N GLU A 587 -10.84 10.45 -6.16
CA GLU A 587 -11.57 10.89 -7.36
C GLU A 587 -12.18 12.28 -7.19
N LEU A 588 -12.72 12.56 -6.02
CA LEU A 588 -13.34 13.83 -5.68
C LEU A 588 -12.33 14.93 -5.31
N GLY A 589 -11.01 14.68 -5.44
CA GLY A 589 -9.95 15.68 -5.31
C GLY A 589 -9.09 15.60 -4.05
N ILE A 590 -9.34 14.67 -3.12
CA ILE A 590 -8.49 14.47 -1.95
C ILE A 590 -7.36 13.48 -2.27
N TYR A 591 -6.41 13.91 -3.07
CA TYR A 591 -5.36 13.06 -3.66
C TYR A 591 -4.46 12.35 -2.66
N ARG A 592 -4.32 12.85 -1.42
CA ARG A 592 -3.61 12.14 -0.34
C ARG A 592 -4.23 10.79 0.03
N ALA A 593 -5.48 10.55 -0.34
CA ALA A 593 -6.17 9.27 -0.15
C ALA A 593 -5.45 8.12 -0.88
N TYR A 594 -4.86 8.37 -2.06
CA TYR A 594 -4.10 7.35 -2.80
C TYR A 594 -2.88 6.83 -2.04
N ASN A 595 -2.23 7.67 -1.23
CA ASN A 595 -1.13 7.22 -0.37
C ASN A 595 -1.62 6.29 0.76
N LEU A 596 -2.83 6.54 1.30
CA LEU A 596 -3.46 5.68 2.30
C LEU A 596 -3.90 4.35 1.69
N ILE A 597 -4.37 4.32 0.44
CA ILE A 597 -4.70 3.09 -0.29
C ILE A 597 -3.47 2.17 -0.35
N LYS A 598 -2.30 2.72 -0.69
CA LYS A 598 -1.06 1.95 -0.72
C LYS A 598 -0.68 1.39 0.66
N GLN A 599 -0.85 2.17 1.73
CA GLN A 599 -0.60 1.70 3.10
C GLN A 599 -1.60 0.63 3.53
N ALA A 600 -2.90 0.79 3.19
CA ALA A 600 -3.94 -0.18 3.51
C ALA A 600 -3.67 -1.54 2.85
N LYS A 601 -3.22 -1.56 1.61
CA LYS A 601 -2.87 -2.80 0.89
C LYS A 601 -1.71 -3.54 1.51
N LYS A 602 -0.68 -2.85 2.02
CA LYS A 602 0.42 -3.47 2.74
C LYS A 602 -0.01 -4.15 4.05
N THR A 603 -1.13 -3.72 4.62
CA THR A 603 -1.68 -4.32 5.85
C THR A 603 -2.57 -5.54 5.53
N LEU A 604 -3.03 -5.69 4.29
CA LEU A 604 -3.87 -6.80 3.81
C LEU A 604 -3.05 -7.94 3.17
N GLN A 605 -1.80 -7.69 2.83
CA GLN A 605 -0.81 -8.68 2.40
C GLN A 605 -0.13 -9.34 3.60
#